data_ad00cddd87d62907287334010e1b3502
#
_entry.id   ad00cddd87d62907287334010e1b3502
#
_cell.length_a   1.000
_cell.length_b   1.000
_cell.length_c   1.000
_cell.angle_alpha   90.00
_cell.angle_beta   90.00
_cell.angle_gamma   90.00
#
_symmetry.space_group_name_H-M   'P 1'
#
loop_
_entity.id
_entity.type
_entity.pdbx_description
1 polymer ?
#
loop_
_entity_poly.entity_id
_entity_poly.type
_entity_poly.pdbx_seq_one_letter_code
_entity_poly.pdbx_strand_id
1 'polypeptide(L)'
;MGTPRGVLEFVEQLEDQIADLVSGQNHVALAYSGGLSSTLVAMVARKRCDLVCVVAGAEGSEDIRAATAAKAHLDYRVQFVHLGLEETLQIRDRIEASNHRLSSTAVRALVPLRAVLEETPDYMMLTGFGTQRIDEKIGTILKAWGAECPLMALSRSRSLPRSILRAAAISLGLPVEWASVAHRAPATGAGIGEFLRNE
;
A
#
# COMPACT_ATOMS: atom_id res chain seq x y z
N MET A 1 -1.84 -30.08 -2.91
CA MET A 1 -0.50 -29.68 -3.40
C MET A 1 0.13 -28.85 -2.30
N GLY A 2 1.35 -29.19 -1.83
CA GLY A 2 2.04 -28.42 -0.78
C GLY A 2 2.51 -27.06 -1.31
N THR A 3 2.62 -26.07 -0.42
CA THR A 3 3.15 -24.74 -0.73
C THR A 3 4.64 -24.87 -1.14
N PRO A 4 5.09 -24.26 -2.26
CA PRO A 4 6.50 -24.29 -2.65
C PRO A 4 7.40 -23.71 -1.57
N ARG A 5 8.58 -24.33 -1.34
CA ARG A 5 9.53 -23.92 -0.29
C ARG A 5 9.88 -22.43 -0.32
N GLY A 6 10.13 -21.85 -1.49
CA GLY A 6 10.44 -20.43 -1.64
C GLY A 6 9.29 -19.49 -1.28
N VAL A 7 8.03 -19.97 -1.30
CA VAL A 7 6.86 -19.18 -0.82
C VAL A 7 6.82 -19.17 0.70
N LEU A 8 7.13 -20.29 1.36
CA LEU A 8 7.18 -20.36 2.82
C LEU A 8 8.29 -19.46 3.37
N GLU A 9 9.50 -19.55 2.81
CA GLU A 9 10.63 -18.69 3.17
C GLU A 9 10.29 -17.20 2.98
N PHE A 10 9.58 -16.85 1.92
CA PHE A 10 9.13 -15.47 1.70
C PHE A 10 8.11 -15.01 2.75
N VAL A 11 7.16 -15.87 3.12
CA VAL A 11 6.17 -15.57 4.17
C VAL A 11 6.84 -15.36 5.52
N GLU A 12 7.76 -16.25 5.92
CA GLU A 12 8.54 -16.13 7.15
C GLU A 12 9.31 -14.79 7.19
N GLN A 13 10.05 -14.47 6.11
CA GLN A 13 10.77 -13.21 6.01
C GLN A 13 9.85 -11.98 6.11
N LEU A 14 8.67 -12.04 5.51
CA LEU A 14 7.69 -10.95 5.61
C LEU A 14 7.10 -10.83 7.01
N GLU A 15 6.83 -11.95 7.67
CA GLU A 15 6.33 -11.98 9.05
C GLU A 15 7.37 -11.40 10.02
N ASP A 16 8.64 -11.78 9.89
CA ASP A 16 9.74 -11.27 10.72
C ASP A 16 9.94 -9.76 10.47
N GLN A 17 10.02 -9.35 9.21
CA GLN A 17 10.17 -7.94 8.83
C GLN A 17 9.05 -7.06 9.40
N ILE A 18 7.81 -7.50 9.32
CA ILE A 18 6.67 -6.75 9.86
C ILE A 18 6.67 -6.78 11.38
N ALA A 19 7.00 -7.91 12.01
CA ALA A 19 7.08 -8.02 13.47
C ALA A 19 8.11 -7.03 14.04
N ASP A 20 9.29 -6.93 13.42
CA ASP A 20 10.32 -5.98 13.81
C ASP A 20 9.84 -4.52 13.67
N LEU A 21 9.21 -4.20 12.53
CA LEU A 21 8.72 -2.85 12.26
C LEU A 21 7.65 -2.41 13.26
N VAL A 22 6.69 -3.27 13.60
CA VAL A 22 5.56 -2.91 14.47
C VAL A 22 5.85 -3.10 15.96
N SER A 23 7.03 -3.61 16.30
CA SER A 23 7.41 -3.85 17.70
C SER A 23 7.43 -2.53 18.49
N GLY A 24 6.66 -2.50 19.60
CA GLY A 24 6.56 -1.31 20.45
C GLY A 24 5.72 -0.17 19.87
N GLN A 25 5.06 -0.35 18.73
CA GLN A 25 4.18 0.64 18.14
C GLN A 25 2.76 0.55 18.73
N ASN A 26 2.23 1.67 19.21
CA ASN A 26 0.87 1.72 19.77
C ASN A 26 -0.21 1.87 18.69
N HIS A 27 0.13 2.53 17.59
CA HIS A 27 -0.80 2.83 16.50
C HIS A 27 -0.13 2.53 15.16
N VAL A 28 -0.68 1.57 14.43
CA VAL A 28 -0.18 1.17 13.12
C VAL A 28 -1.27 1.34 12.07
N ALA A 29 -0.96 2.06 11.02
CA ALA A 29 -1.82 2.20 9.86
C ALA A 29 -1.18 1.58 8.62
N LEU A 30 -1.99 1.11 7.69
CA LEU A 30 -1.56 0.63 6.38
C LEU A 30 -2.23 1.46 5.31
N ALA A 31 -1.44 2.08 4.43
CA ALA A 31 -1.96 2.65 3.19
C ALA A 31 -2.49 1.52 2.30
N TYR A 32 -3.82 1.37 2.27
CA TYR A 32 -4.52 0.22 1.71
C TYR A 32 -5.20 0.58 0.39
N SER A 33 -4.97 -0.21 -0.64
CA SER A 33 -5.58 -0.01 -1.98
C SER A 33 -6.48 -1.19 -2.41
N GLY A 34 -6.69 -2.19 -1.54
CA GLY A 34 -7.35 -3.43 -1.94
C GLY A 34 -6.56 -4.28 -2.95
N GLY A 35 -5.38 -3.84 -3.34
CA GLY A 35 -4.47 -4.60 -4.20
C GLY A 35 -3.79 -5.74 -3.45
N LEU A 36 -3.29 -6.75 -4.19
CA LEU A 36 -2.67 -7.94 -3.62
C LEU A 36 -1.53 -7.63 -2.63
N SER A 37 -0.69 -6.64 -2.94
CA SER A 37 0.46 -6.27 -2.11
C SER A 37 0.03 -5.69 -0.76
N SER A 38 -0.87 -4.72 -0.76
CA SER A 38 -1.39 -4.12 0.48
C SER A 38 -2.23 -5.12 1.29
N THR A 39 -2.98 -6.00 0.61
CA THR A 39 -3.73 -7.07 1.29
C THR A 39 -2.79 -8.07 1.95
N LEU A 40 -1.70 -8.46 1.30
CA LEU A 40 -0.70 -9.36 1.89
C LEU A 40 -0.05 -8.75 3.13
N VAL A 41 0.35 -7.46 3.07
CA VAL A 41 0.87 -6.73 4.24
C VAL A 41 -0.18 -6.67 5.36
N ALA A 42 -1.44 -6.36 5.03
CA ALA A 42 -2.53 -6.34 6.00
C ALA A 42 -2.72 -7.69 6.71
N MET A 43 -2.69 -8.80 5.97
CA MET A 43 -2.85 -10.15 6.52
C MET A 43 -1.79 -10.51 7.56
N VAL A 44 -0.56 -10.08 7.32
CA VAL A 44 0.55 -10.32 8.26
C VAL A 44 0.48 -9.34 9.43
N ALA A 45 0.37 -8.04 9.15
CA ALA A 45 0.42 -7.00 10.19
C ALA A 45 -0.71 -7.13 11.23
N ARG A 46 -1.95 -7.44 10.80
CA ARG A 46 -3.09 -7.60 11.71
C ARG A 46 -2.95 -8.71 12.78
N LYS A 47 -2.02 -9.64 12.56
CA LYS A 47 -1.70 -10.68 13.55
C LYS A 47 -0.71 -10.21 14.62
N ARG A 48 -0.07 -9.05 14.41
CA ARG A 48 1.04 -8.54 15.22
C ARG A 48 0.73 -7.23 15.93
N CYS A 49 -0.24 -6.45 15.43
CA CYS A 49 -0.60 -5.15 15.98
C CYS A 49 -2.09 -4.82 15.78
N ASP A 50 -2.57 -3.80 16.47
CA ASP A 50 -3.88 -3.19 16.19
C ASP A 50 -3.76 -2.33 14.92
N LEU A 51 -4.12 -2.93 13.78
CA LEU A 51 -3.97 -2.37 12.45
C LEU A 51 -5.22 -1.64 12.00
N VAL A 52 -5.08 -0.42 11.48
CA VAL A 52 -6.10 0.26 10.69
C VAL A 52 -5.65 0.33 9.22
N CYS A 53 -6.50 -0.13 8.30
CA CYS A 53 -6.31 0.06 6.87
C CYS A 53 -6.88 1.42 6.49
N VAL A 54 -6.09 2.29 5.88
CA VAL A 54 -6.52 3.63 5.46
C VAL A 54 -6.44 3.71 3.95
N VAL A 55 -7.54 4.05 3.31
CA VAL A 55 -7.64 4.15 1.85
C VAL A 55 -7.96 5.58 1.45
N ALA A 56 -7.18 6.14 0.52
CA ALA A 56 -7.44 7.45 -0.05
C ALA A 56 -7.83 7.33 -1.53
N GLY A 57 -8.88 8.02 -1.92
CA GLY A 57 -9.33 8.04 -3.31
C GLY A 57 -10.60 8.85 -3.54
N ALA A 58 -10.91 9.08 -4.81
CA ALA A 58 -12.18 9.70 -5.21
C ALA A 58 -13.36 8.80 -4.82
N GLU A 59 -14.49 9.40 -4.57
CA GLU A 59 -15.72 8.68 -4.26
C GLU A 59 -16.05 7.65 -5.36
N GLY A 60 -16.38 6.44 -4.97
CA GLY A 60 -16.67 5.35 -5.90
C GLY A 60 -15.47 4.83 -6.70
N SER A 61 -14.24 5.24 -6.37
CA SER A 61 -13.03 4.70 -7.00
C SER A 61 -12.86 3.21 -6.73
N GLU A 62 -12.03 2.54 -7.53
CA GLU A 62 -11.81 1.11 -7.38
C GLU A 62 -11.16 0.74 -6.04
N ASP A 63 -10.24 1.57 -5.53
CA ASP A 63 -9.60 1.34 -4.24
C ASP A 63 -10.61 1.51 -3.09
N ILE A 64 -11.50 2.52 -3.14
CA ILE A 64 -12.58 2.70 -2.17
C ILE A 64 -13.54 1.50 -2.19
N ARG A 65 -13.95 1.02 -3.38
CA ARG A 65 -14.80 -0.18 -3.50
C ARG A 65 -14.10 -1.43 -2.96
N ALA A 66 -12.83 -1.62 -3.30
CA ALA A 66 -12.04 -2.77 -2.83
C ALA A 66 -11.88 -2.75 -1.30
N ALA A 67 -11.61 -1.58 -0.71
CA ALA A 67 -11.50 -1.43 0.74
C ALA A 67 -12.84 -1.65 1.45
N THR A 68 -13.95 -1.20 0.86
CA THR A 68 -15.31 -1.47 1.37
C THR A 68 -15.60 -2.98 1.38
N ALA A 69 -15.25 -3.68 0.30
CA ALA A 69 -15.40 -5.11 0.23
C ALA A 69 -14.48 -5.84 1.25
N ALA A 70 -13.24 -5.38 1.41
CA ALA A 70 -12.32 -5.94 2.42
C ALA A 70 -12.85 -5.77 3.84
N LYS A 71 -13.43 -4.61 4.17
CA LYS A 71 -14.10 -4.38 5.45
C LYS A 71 -15.22 -5.37 5.71
N ALA A 72 -16.02 -5.67 4.68
CA ALA A 72 -17.17 -6.56 4.81
C ALA A 72 -16.80 -8.06 4.85
N HIS A 73 -15.79 -8.49 4.08
CA HIS A 73 -15.49 -9.90 3.86
C HIS A 73 -14.21 -10.40 4.53
N LEU A 74 -13.26 -9.49 4.81
CA LEU A 74 -11.98 -9.84 5.44
C LEU A 74 -11.88 -9.32 6.87
N ASP A 75 -12.93 -8.68 7.37
CA ASP A 75 -13.00 -8.11 8.72
C ASP A 75 -11.84 -7.14 9.01
N TYR A 76 -11.55 -6.25 8.07
CA TYR A 76 -10.54 -5.21 8.25
C TYR A 76 -11.16 -3.94 8.84
N ARG A 77 -10.48 -3.32 9.79
CA ARG A 77 -10.79 -1.94 10.21
C ARG A 77 -10.34 -1.01 9.08
N VAL A 78 -11.30 -0.30 8.46
CA VAL A 78 -11.02 0.56 7.32
C VAL A 78 -11.48 1.98 7.62
N GLN A 79 -10.57 2.93 7.41
CA GLN A 79 -10.83 4.37 7.37
C GLN A 79 -10.74 4.87 5.93
N PHE A 80 -11.64 5.77 5.54
CA PHE A 80 -11.74 6.31 4.20
C PHE A 80 -11.33 7.78 4.18
N VAL A 81 -10.48 8.15 3.24
CA VAL A 81 -10.05 9.52 2.94
C VAL A 81 -10.53 9.85 1.53
N HIS A 82 -11.57 10.65 1.45
CA HIS A 82 -12.15 11.03 0.15
C HIS A 82 -11.35 12.18 -0.44
N LEU A 83 -10.92 12.03 -1.69
CA LEU A 83 -10.15 13.01 -2.43
C LEU A 83 -11.01 13.64 -3.52
N GLY A 84 -11.28 14.93 -3.40
CA GLY A 84 -11.80 15.76 -4.47
C GLY A 84 -10.70 16.31 -5.37
N LEU A 85 -11.09 17.11 -6.36
CA LEU A 85 -10.15 17.76 -7.28
C LEU A 85 -9.20 18.69 -6.53
N GLU A 86 -9.73 19.56 -5.69
CA GLU A 86 -8.94 20.59 -5.00
C GLU A 86 -7.90 19.98 -4.05
N GLU A 87 -8.30 19.03 -3.20
CA GLU A 87 -7.38 18.34 -2.29
C GLU A 87 -6.30 17.58 -3.06
N THR A 88 -6.69 16.92 -4.16
CA THR A 88 -5.75 16.18 -5.01
C THR A 88 -4.67 17.10 -5.58
N LEU A 89 -5.07 18.28 -6.09
CA LEU A 89 -4.14 19.26 -6.66
C LEU A 89 -3.24 19.86 -5.57
N GLN A 90 -3.79 20.23 -4.43
CA GLN A 90 -3.01 20.75 -3.30
C GLN A 90 -1.95 19.74 -2.80
N ILE A 91 -2.30 18.46 -2.71
CA ILE A 91 -1.35 17.41 -2.31
C ILE A 91 -0.26 17.25 -3.38
N ARG A 92 -0.65 17.22 -4.68
CA ARG A 92 0.31 17.17 -5.80
C ARG A 92 1.32 18.31 -5.70
N ASP A 93 0.84 19.54 -5.55
CA ASP A 93 1.69 20.74 -5.52
C ASP A 93 2.66 20.72 -4.34
N ARG A 94 2.23 20.25 -3.17
CA ARG A 94 3.12 20.05 -2.01
C ARG A 94 4.21 19.00 -2.28
N ILE A 95 3.86 17.90 -2.96
CA ILE A 95 4.84 16.87 -3.34
C ILE A 95 5.86 17.45 -4.31
N GLU A 96 5.42 18.16 -5.35
CA GLU A 96 6.27 18.76 -6.37
C GLU A 96 7.18 19.84 -5.80
N ALA A 97 6.65 20.74 -4.97
CA ALA A 97 7.42 21.78 -4.30
C ALA A 97 8.55 21.22 -3.42
N SER A 98 8.30 20.09 -2.78
CA SER A 98 9.29 19.43 -1.90
C SER A 98 10.25 18.51 -2.67
N ASN A 99 9.96 18.14 -3.93
CA ASN A 99 10.65 17.08 -4.66
C ASN A 99 10.75 17.38 -6.17
N HIS A 100 11.38 18.47 -6.56
CA HIS A 100 11.47 18.99 -7.95
C HIS A 100 12.05 18.03 -9.02
N ARG A 101 12.52 16.84 -8.62
CA ARG A 101 13.14 15.87 -9.54
C ARG A 101 12.29 14.61 -9.74
N LEU A 102 11.07 14.59 -9.24
CA LEU A 102 10.17 13.47 -9.47
C LEU A 102 9.55 13.57 -10.88
N SER A 103 9.34 12.41 -11.50
CA SER A 103 8.50 12.34 -12.69
C SER A 103 7.03 12.56 -12.30
N SER A 104 6.23 13.08 -13.23
CA SER A 104 4.79 13.25 -13.01
C SER A 104 4.09 11.93 -12.64
N THR A 105 4.56 10.81 -13.18
CA THR A 105 4.06 9.46 -12.82
C THR A 105 4.36 9.13 -11.36
N ALA A 106 5.56 9.47 -10.87
CA ALA A 106 5.93 9.25 -9.47
C ALA A 106 5.11 10.14 -8.53
N VAL A 107 4.95 11.42 -8.87
CA VAL A 107 4.10 12.34 -8.11
C VAL A 107 2.67 11.80 -7.99
N ARG A 108 2.06 11.43 -9.12
CA ARG A 108 0.70 10.86 -9.15
C ARG A 108 0.56 9.61 -8.28
N ALA A 109 1.57 8.74 -8.27
CA ALA A 109 1.55 7.53 -7.46
C ALA A 109 1.65 7.81 -5.95
N LEU A 110 2.26 8.93 -5.57
CA LEU A 110 2.47 9.34 -4.18
C LEU A 110 1.29 10.12 -3.58
N VAL A 111 0.42 10.73 -4.40
CA VAL A 111 -0.71 11.54 -3.92
C VAL A 111 -1.62 10.77 -2.96
N PRO A 112 -2.14 9.56 -3.28
CA PRO A 112 -3.00 8.84 -2.33
C PRO A 112 -2.29 8.47 -1.03
N LEU A 113 -1.01 8.10 -1.10
CA LEU A 113 -0.23 7.79 0.08
C LEU A 113 -0.02 9.03 0.95
N ARG A 114 0.29 10.18 0.34
CA ARG A 114 0.47 11.42 1.09
C ARG A 114 -0.81 11.84 1.81
N ALA A 115 -1.97 11.69 1.16
CA ALA A 115 -3.27 11.91 1.78
C ALA A 115 -3.49 11.03 3.02
N VAL A 116 -3.14 9.75 2.93
CA VAL A 116 -3.23 8.83 4.07
C VAL A 116 -2.32 9.27 5.22
N LEU A 117 -1.08 9.67 4.93
CA LEU A 117 -0.13 10.13 5.94
C LEU A 117 -0.58 11.41 6.64
N GLU A 118 -1.19 12.33 5.91
CA GLU A 118 -1.73 13.58 6.48
C GLU A 118 -2.93 13.33 7.40
N GLU A 119 -3.74 12.31 7.11
CA GLU A 119 -4.89 11.91 7.93
C GLU A 119 -4.49 11.13 9.19
N THR A 120 -3.33 10.49 9.19
CA THR A 120 -2.87 9.63 10.29
C THR A 120 -1.47 10.02 10.79
N PRO A 121 -1.26 11.28 11.25
CA PRO A 121 0.08 11.80 11.58
C PRO A 121 0.73 11.07 12.76
N ASP A 122 -0.06 10.52 13.68
CA ASP A 122 0.42 9.85 14.88
C ASP A 122 0.59 8.33 14.72
N TYR A 123 0.36 7.80 13.51
CA TYR A 123 0.45 6.38 13.24
C TYR A 123 1.79 6.04 12.56
N MET A 124 2.38 4.94 12.98
CA MET A 124 3.39 4.29 12.16
C MET A 124 2.75 3.77 10.88
N MET A 125 3.26 4.18 9.73
CA MET A 125 2.65 3.88 8.44
C MET A 125 3.34 2.72 7.73
N LEU A 126 2.58 1.68 7.42
CA LEU A 126 2.98 0.60 6.50
C LEU A 126 2.43 0.86 5.10
N THR A 127 3.13 0.36 4.09
CA THR A 127 2.65 0.40 2.69
C THR A 127 2.87 -0.92 1.96
N GLY A 128 2.08 -1.16 0.93
CA GLY A 128 2.30 -2.25 -0.02
C GLY A 128 3.27 -1.93 -1.16
N PHE A 129 3.99 -0.80 -1.10
CA PHE A 129 5.00 -0.45 -2.09
C PHE A 129 6.20 -1.42 -2.07
N GLY A 130 6.89 -1.53 -3.20
CA GLY A 130 8.15 -2.27 -3.29
C GLY A 130 8.08 -3.61 -4.00
N THR A 131 6.94 -4.01 -4.54
CA THR A 131 6.82 -5.24 -5.36
C THR A 131 7.37 -5.06 -6.78
N GLN A 132 7.43 -3.84 -7.26
CA GLN A 132 8.09 -3.47 -8.51
C GLN A 132 9.35 -2.67 -8.21
N ARG A 133 10.26 -2.58 -9.20
CA ARG A 133 11.43 -1.73 -9.07
C ARG A 133 10.97 -0.28 -8.92
N ILE A 134 11.09 0.23 -7.70
CA ILE A 134 10.81 1.63 -7.38
C ILE A 134 12.09 2.43 -7.67
N ASP A 135 11.92 3.63 -8.24
CA ASP A 135 12.99 4.62 -8.31
C ASP A 135 13.54 4.86 -6.89
N GLU A 136 14.85 4.82 -6.71
CA GLU A 136 15.52 5.07 -5.41
C GLU A 136 15.05 6.37 -4.75
N LYS A 137 14.68 7.36 -5.55
CA LYS A 137 14.11 8.63 -5.09
C LYS A 137 12.77 8.44 -4.36
N ILE A 138 11.89 7.59 -4.90
CA ILE A 138 10.62 7.28 -4.23
C ILE A 138 10.89 6.60 -2.89
N GLY A 139 11.80 5.63 -2.84
CA GLY A 139 12.19 4.98 -1.59
C GLY A 139 12.71 5.96 -0.55
N THR A 140 13.55 6.92 -0.96
CA THR A 140 14.04 7.98 -0.08
C THR A 140 12.92 8.88 0.45
N ILE A 141 11.96 9.24 -0.41
CA ILE A 141 10.80 10.06 -0.04
C ILE A 141 9.90 9.32 0.95
N LEU A 142 9.58 8.05 0.67
CA LEU A 142 8.76 7.23 1.56
C LEU A 142 9.37 7.14 2.95
N LYS A 143 10.69 6.90 3.01
CA LYS A 143 11.43 6.87 4.28
C LYS A 143 11.42 8.23 4.99
N ALA A 144 11.60 9.33 4.26
CA ALA A 144 11.55 10.69 4.81
C ALA A 144 10.16 11.04 5.35
N TRP A 145 9.10 10.45 4.79
CA TRP A 145 7.74 10.59 5.27
C TRP A 145 7.37 9.65 6.43
N GLY A 146 8.30 8.79 6.86
CA GLY A 146 8.03 7.78 7.90
C GLY A 146 7.19 6.61 7.43
N ALA A 147 7.11 6.37 6.11
CA ALA A 147 6.36 5.25 5.55
C ALA A 147 7.26 4.03 5.36
N GLU A 148 6.95 2.94 6.04
CA GLU A 148 7.68 1.69 5.99
C GLU A 148 7.16 0.77 4.88
N CYS A 149 8.08 0.18 4.13
CA CYS A 149 7.80 -0.62 2.94
C CYS A 149 8.34 -2.05 3.11
N PRO A 150 7.67 -2.93 3.85
CA PRO A 150 8.22 -4.26 4.16
C PRO A 150 8.52 -5.09 2.91
N LEU A 151 7.70 -5.00 1.87
CA LEU A 151 7.93 -5.70 0.61
C LEU A 151 9.15 -5.17 -0.15
N MET A 152 9.48 -3.88 -0.01
CA MET A 152 10.67 -3.30 -0.64
C MET A 152 11.96 -3.82 0.01
N ALA A 153 11.97 -4.00 1.30
CA ALA A 153 13.11 -4.59 2.02
C ALA A 153 13.40 -6.03 1.53
N LEU A 154 12.37 -6.79 1.20
CA LEU A 154 12.48 -8.17 0.71
C LEU A 154 12.82 -8.26 -0.79
N SER A 155 12.53 -7.24 -1.57
CA SER A 155 12.76 -7.23 -3.02
C SER A 155 14.25 -7.21 -3.40
N ARG A 156 15.14 -6.74 -2.50
CA ARG A 156 16.61 -6.66 -2.69
C ARG A 156 16.98 -6.19 -4.12
N SER A 157 16.40 -5.10 -4.58
CA SER A 157 16.59 -4.54 -5.93
C SER A 157 16.03 -5.38 -7.10
N ARG A 158 15.28 -6.43 -6.86
CA ARG A 158 14.55 -7.19 -7.87
C ARG A 158 13.06 -7.03 -7.67
N SER A 159 12.30 -7.03 -8.77
CA SER A 159 10.84 -7.10 -8.66
C SER A 159 10.41 -8.41 -8.01
N LEU A 160 9.49 -8.34 -7.06
CA LEU A 160 8.86 -9.55 -6.50
C LEU A 160 7.86 -10.09 -7.52
N PRO A 161 8.01 -11.34 -7.97
CA PRO A 161 7.06 -11.93 -8.91
C PRO A 161 5.66 -11.96 -8.31
N ARG A 162 4.68 -11.51 -9.08
CA ARG A 162 3.28 -11.52 -8.63
C ARG A 162 2.78 -12.92 -8.27
N SER A 163 3.33 -13.95 -8.90
CA SER A 163 3.03 -15.35 -8.58
C SER A 163 3.44 -15.71 -7.15
N ILE A 164 4.57 -15.21 -6.65
CA ILE A 164 5.02 -15.41 -5.26
C ILE A 164 4.07 -14.70 -4.30
N LEU A 165 3.72 -13.43 -4.56
CA LEU A 165 2.80 -12.68 -3.72
C LEU A 165 1.43 -13.36 -3.65
N ARG A 166 0.92 -13.84 -4.79
CA ARG A 166 -0.35 -14.56 -4.85
C ARG A 166 -0.29 -15.87 -4.06
N ALA A 167 0.74 -16.66 -4.26
CA ALA A 167 0.91 -17.94 -3.57
C ALA A 167 1.07 -17.73 -2.05
N ALA A 168 1.81 -16.70 -1.63
CA ALA A 168 1.94 -16.32 -0.23
C ALA A 168 0.60 -15.90 0.38
N ALA A 169 -0.16 -15.04 -0.29
CA ALA A 169 -1.48 -14.60 0.20
C ALA A 169 -2.46 -15.78 0.33
N ILE A 170 -2.49 -16.69 -0.65
CA ILE A 170 -3.32 -17.90 -0.60
C ILE A 170 -2.86 -18.83 0.54
N SER A 171 -1.56 -19.01 0.75
CA SER A 171 -1.04 -19.83 1.85
C SER A 171 -1.37 -19.26 3.23
N LEU A 172 -1.56 -17.96 3.32
CA LEU A 172 -2.04 -17.26 4.53
C LEU A 172 -3.57 -17.27 4.68
N GLY A 173 -4.30 -17.89 3.73
CA GLY A 173 -5.75 -18.05 3.78
C GLY A 173 -6.56 -17.03 2.97
N LEU A 174 -5.91 -16.22 2.11
CA LEU A 174 -6.67 -15.32 1.23
C LEU A 174 -7.42 -16.14 0.17
N PRO A 175 -8.74 -15.95 -0.01
CA PRO A 175 -9.48 -16.59 -1.09
C PRO A 175 -8.89 -16.28 -2.47
N VAL A 176 -8.96 -17.25 -3.39
CA VAL A 176 -8.31 -17.16 -4.72
C VAL A 176 -8.81 -15.97 -5.54
N GLU A 177 -10.09 -15.65 -5.45
CA GLU A 177 -10.71 -14.50 -6.10
C GLU A 177 -10.07 -13.16 -5.67
N TRP A 178 -9.77 -13.00 -4.38
CA TRP A 178 -9.07 -11.81 -3.84
C TRP A 178 -7.60 -11.77 -4.27
N ALA A 179 -6.94 -12.93 -4.27
CA ALA A 179 -5.55 -13.05 -4.72
C ALA A 179 -5.39 -12.82 -6.23
N SER A 180 -6.49 -12.85 -7.00
CA SER A 180 -6.51 -12.71 -8.46
C SER A 180 -6.84 -11.30 -8.95
N VAL A 181 -7.09 -10.34 -8.05
CA VAL A 181 -7.37 -8.94 -8.40
C VAL A 181 -6.28 -8.36 -9.29
N ALA A 182 -6.67 -7.65 -10.35
CA ALA A 182 -5.73 -7.03 -11.28
C ALA A 182 -4.87 -5.96 -10.58
N HIS A 183 -3.61 -5.83 -11.05
CA HIS A 183 -2.76 -4.73 -10.59
C HIS A 183 -3.23 -3.42 -11.20
N ARG A 184 -3.29 -2.38 -10.40
CA ARG A 184 -3.59 -1.00 -10.80
C ARG A 184 -2.50 -0.06 -10.34
N ALA A 185 -2.21 0.96 -11.14
CA ALA A 185 -1.37 2.05 -10.68
C ALA A 185 -2.10 2.85 -9.58
N PRO A 186 -1.41 3.36 -8.56
CA PRO A 186 -2.06 4.01 -7.41
C PRO A 186 -3.04 5.13 -7.79
N ALA A 187 -2.66 6.06 -8.68
CA ALA A 187 -3.55 7.14 -9.11
C ALA A 187 -4.80 6.65 -9.87
N THR A 188 -4.68 5.52 -10.59
CA THR A 188 -5.82 4.90 -11.31
C THR A 188 -6.75 4.21 -10.34
N GLY A 189 -6.22 3.40 -9.42
CA GLY A 189 -7.02 2.73 -8.40
C GLY A 189 -7.75 3.70 -7.49
N ALA A 190 -7.08 4.77 -7.07
CA ALA A 190 -7.66 5.85 -6.28
C ALA A 190 -8.64 6.76 -7.06
N GLY A 191 -8.78 6.59 -8.39
CA GLY A 191 -9.71 7.36 -9.21
C GLY A 191 -9.33 8.82 -9.44
N ILE A 192 -8.11 9.23 -9.05
CA ILE A 192 -7.64 10.63 -9.16
C ILE A 192 -6.87 10.91 -10.45
N GLY A 193 -6.69 9.89 -11.29
CA GLY A 193 -5.91 10.02 -12.54
C GLY A 193 -6.50 11.03 -13.52
N GLU A 194 -7.81 11.27 -13.49
CA GLU A 194 -8.48 12.28 -14.32
C GLU A 194 -8.21 13.69 -13.81
N PHE A 195 -8.20 13.89 -12.50
CA PHE A 195 -7.88 15.18 -11.88
C PHE A 195 -6.48 15.67 -12.23
N LEU A 196 -5.56 14.73 -12.49
CA LEU A 196 -4.15 15.00 -12.75
C LEU A 196 -3.77 14.99 -14.24
N ARG A 197 -4.72 14.81 -15.16
CA ARG A 197 -4.46 14.77 -16.62
C ARG A 197 -4.69 16.10 -17.35
N ASN A 198 -5.49 16.97 -16.78
CA ASN A 198 -6.00 18.17 -17.47
C ASN A 198 -5.16 19.44 -17.20
N GLU A 199 -3.93 19.25 -16.81
CA GLU A 199 -2.90 20.28 -16.69
C GLU A 199 -1.57 19.76 -17.31
#